data_883b45de6e7c38c39284a0d338745683
#
_entry.id   883b45de6e7c38c39284a0d338745683
#
_cell.length_a   1.000
_cell.length_b   1.000
_cell.length_c   1.000
_cell.angle_alpha   90.00
_cell.angle_beta   90.00
_cell.angle_gamma   90.00
#
_symmetry.space_group_name_H-M   'P 1'
#
loop_
_entity.id
_entity.type
_entity.pdbx_description
1 polymer ?
#
loop_
_entity_poly.entity_id
_entity_poly.type
_entity_poly.pdbx_seq_one_letter_code
_entity_poly.pdbx_strand_id
1 'polypeptide(L)'
;GLFTRQEKETPAPEITSEPVTVYPGDKNGLPYDVVVERLHIDEPEPTPPEPAPSAERPDHQENTEQPRRTGQNFRITDDHLGEGGPRLKYQANITAIRLLKELEAAGQQASPEQQEVLSRYVGWGGLSDAFDPEKPAWASEYAQLKELLTPEEYAAARSSTLNAHYTSPMVIKAIYDAVGRMGFETGNILEPSMGVGNFFGMLPEKMRNSRLYGVELDPVSGRIAKQLYPKADITVGGFETTDRRDFFDLAIGNVPFGQYQVNDKAYNKLNFNIHNYFFAKALNQVRPGGVVAFVTSRYTMDAKDSTVRRYLAQRAELLGAIRLPNDAFKKNAGAEVVS
;
A
#
# COMPACT_ATOMS: atom_id res chain seq x y z
N GLY A 1 -2.12 -10.36 -3.52
CA GLY A 1 -3.35 -11.13 -3.40
C GLY A 1 -4.55 -10.22 -3.25
N LEU A 2 -5.67 -10.62 -3.80
CA LEU A 2 -6.95 -9.92 -3.76
C LEU A 2 -7.91 -10.74 -2.91
N PHE A 3 -8.51 -10.13 -1.88
CA PHE A 3 -9.44 -10.78 -0.96
C PHE A 3 -10.71 -9.95 -0.80
N THR A 4 -11.87 -10.62 -0.67
CA THR A 4 -13.12 -10.02 -0.22
C THR A 4 -13.58 -10.70 1.07
N ARG A 5 -14.13 -9.94 2.01
CA ARG A 5 -14.53 -10.43 3.34
C ARG A 5 -15.85 -11.22 3.29
N GLN A 6 -15.89 -12.38 3.95
CA GLN A 6 -17.10 -13.18 4.17
C GLN A 6 -17.71 -12.95 5.56
N GLU A 7 -19.03 -13.12 5.70
CA GLU A 7 -19.78 -12.88 6.93
C GLU A 7 -19.86 -14.08 7.90
N LYS A 8 -19.54 -15.31 7.48
CA LYS A 8 -19.75 -16.54 8.30
C LYS A 8 -18.48 -17.37 8.46
N GLU A 9 -18.27 -17.87 9.68
CA GLU A 9 -17.32 -18.95 9.96
C GLU A 9 -17.80 -20.24 9.30
N THR A 10 -17.18 -20.64 8.20
CA THR A 10 -17.34 -21.95 7.56
C THR A 10 -16.08 -22.80 7.82
N PRO A 11 -16.19 -24.13 7.95
CA PRO A 11 -15.01 -25.00 8.08
C PRO A 11 -14.11 -24.83 6.85
N ALA A 12 -12.80 -24.81 7.09
CA ALA A 12 -11.79 -24.54 6.07
C ALA A 12 -11.87 -25.56 4.93
N PRO A 13 -12.04 -25.10 3.66
CA PRO A 13 -12.05 -25.98 2.50
C PRO A 13 -10.65 -26.55 2.20
N GLU A 14 -10.59 -27.74 1.60
CA GLU A 14 -9.36 -28.26 1.02
C GLU A 14 -9.02 -27.44 -0.24
N ILE A 15 -7.79 -26.94 -0.28
CA ILE A 15 -7.33 -26.13 -1.42
C ILE A 15 -6.44 -27.00 -2.29
N THR A 16 -6.91 -27.30 -3.52
CA THR A 16 -6.09 -27.89 -4.58
C THR A 16 -5.78 -26.83 -5.64
N SER A 17 -4.52 -26.76 -6.10
CA SER A 17 -4.12 -25.85 -7.17
C SER A 17 -3.90 -26.58 -8.48
N GLU A 18 -4.56 -26.12 -9.54
CA GLU A 18 -4.23 -26.49 -10.91
C GLU A 18 -3.69 -25.27 -11.68
N PRO A 19 -2.59 -25.40 -12.45
CA PRO A 19 -2.11 -24.31 -13.29
C PRO A 19 -3.05 -24.12 -14.47
N VAL A 20 -3.65 -22.92 -14.58
CA VAL A 20 -4.77 -22.73 -15.50
C VAL A 20 -4.45 -21.97 -16.77
N THR A 21 -3.61 -20.97 -16.80
CA THR A 21 -3.39 -20.26 -18.07
C THR A 21 -2.14 -19.39 -18.02
N VAL A 22 -1.29 -19.52 -19.04
CA VAL A 22 -0.22 -18.57 -19.36
C VAL A 22 -0.75 -17.60 -20.42
N TYR A 23 -0.81 -16.30 -20.12
CA TYR A 23 -1.09 -15.28 -21.11
C TYR A 23 0.24 -14.77 -21.67
N PRO A 24 0.55 -15.00 -22.95
CA PRO A 24 1.80 -14.48 -23.54
C PRO A 24 1.80 -12.96 -23.57
N GLY A 25 2.93 -12.36 -23.16
CA GLY A 25 3.08 -10.96 -22.84
C GLY A 25 2.98 -9.97 -24.00
N ASP A 26 2.84 -10.40 -25.25
CA ASP A 26 2.96 -9.52 -26.43
C ASP A 26 1.61 -9.02 -26.99
N LYS A 27 0.50 -9.65 -26.69
CA LYS A 27 -0.80 -9.33 -27.30
C LYS A 27 -1.64 -8.27 -26.59
N ASN A 28 -1.31 -7.92 -25.35
CA ASN A 28 -2.05 -6.95 -24.54
C ASN A 28 -1.17 -5.85 -23.93
N GLY A 29 0.04 -5.65 -24.44
CA GLY A 29 0.95 -4.61 -23.94
C GLY A 29 1.62 -4.91 -22.59
N LEU A 30 1.56 -6.17 -22.13
CA LEU A 30 2.31 -6.61 -20.94
C LEU A 30 3.69 -7.13 -21.39
N PRO A 31 4.79 -6.68 -20.77
CA PRO A 31 6.14 -7.07 -21.16
C PRO A 31 6.58 -8.46 -20.67
N TYR A 32 5.68 -9.26 -20.10
CA TYR A 32 5.96 -10.57 -19.51
C TYR A 32 4.72 -11.46 -19.46
N ASP A 33 4.94 -12.76 -19.36
CA ASP A 33 3.87 -13.75 -19.20
C ASP A 33 3.21 -13.62 -17.82
N VAL A 34 1.88 -13.57 -17.82
CA VAL A 34 1.09 -13.59 -16.57
C VAL A 34 0.59 -15.01 -16.36
N VAL A 35 1.06 -15.64 -15.29
CA VAL A 35 0.56 -16.95 -14.85
C VAL A 35 -0.56 -16.75 -13.85
N VAL A 36 -1.77 -17.18 -14.21
CA VAL A 36 -2.92 -17.17 -13.31
C VAL A 36 -3.15 -18.59 -12.79
N GLU A 37 -2.93 -18.79 -11.50
CA GLU A 37 -3.30 -20.04 -10.82
C GLU A 37 -4.74 -19.91 -10.32
N ARG A 38 -5.62 -20.81 -10.77
CA ARG A 38 -6.94 -20.98 -10.18
C ARG A 38 -6.83 -21.91 -8.98
N LEU A 39 -7.20 -21.39 -7.84
CA LEU A 39 -7.40 -22.22 -6.64
C LEU A 39 -8.83 -22.76 -6.69
N HIS A 40 -8.96 -24.07 -6.83
CA HIS A 40 -10.24 -24.75 -6.62
C HIS A 40 -10.46 -24.90 -5.12
N ILE A 41 -11.54 -24.32 -4.66
CA ILE A 41 -12.06 -24.50 -3.31
C ILE A 41 -13.28 -25.38 -3.49
N ASP A 42 -13.24 -26.62 -2.96
CA ASP A 42 -14.43 -27.47 -2.92
C ASP A 42 -15.47 -26.80 -2.01
N GLU A 43 -16.47 -26.17 -2.64
CA GLU A 43 -17.63 -25.61 -1.92
C GLU A 43 -18.61 -26.72 -1.57
N PRO A 44 -19.15 -26.76 -0.32
CA PRO A 44 -20.40 -27.46 -0.08
C PRO A 44 -21.52 -26.76 -0.88
N GLU A 45 -22.38 -27.54 -1.56
CA GLU A 45 -23.48 -27.01 -2.39
C GLU A 45 -24.22 -25.86 -1.68
N PRO A 46 -24.44 -24.72 -2.40
CA PRO A 46 -25.08 -23.57 -1.79
C PRO A 46 -26.54 -23.87 -1.45
N THR A 47 -26.88 -23.80 -0.19
CA THR A 47 -28.28 -23.64 0.22
C THR A 47 -28.77 -22.31 -0.34
N PRO A 48 -29.96 -22.26 -1.01
CA PRO A 48 -30.49 -21.02 -1.56
C PRO A 48 -30.58 -19.95 -0.47
N PRO A 49 -30.11 -18.72 -0.71
CA PRO A 49 -30.19 -17.67 0.27
C PRO A 49 -31.66 -17.29 0.54
N GLU A 50 -32.04 -17.29 1.81
CA GLU A 50 -33.22 -16.55 2.21
C GLU A 50 -33.03 -15.07 1.81
N PRO A 51 -34.09 -14.39 1.31
CA PRO A 51 -33.98 -12.99 0.95
C PRO A 51 -33.57 -12.19 2.20
N ALA A 52 -32.39 -11.61 2.14
CA ALA A 52 -31.89 -10.74 3.20
C ALA A 52 -32.86 -9.55 3.35
N PRO A 53 -33.23 -9.21 4.61
CA PRO A 53 -33.92 -7.95 4.85
C PRO A 53 -33.00 -6.83 4.34
N SER A 54 -33.58 -5.91 3.56
CA SER A 54 -32.88 -4.71 3.08
C SER A 54 -32.30 -3.98 4.29
N ALA A 55 -31.01 -4.15 4.52
CA ALA A 55 -30.31 -3.36 5.50
C ALA A 55 -30.32 -1.92 4.98
N GLU A 56 -31.16 -1.09 5.57
CA GLU A 56 -31.03 0.35 5.47
C GLU A 56 -29.58 0.68 5.80
N ARG A 57 -28.92 1.38 4.87
CA ARG A 57 -27.57 1.88 5.10
C ARG A 57 -27.63 2.65 6.42
N PRO A 58 -26.77 2.35 7.40
CA PRO A 58 -26.70 3.19 8.59
C PRO A 58 -26.47 4.62 8.11
N ASP A 59 -27.41 5.48 8.47
CA ASP A 59 -27.37 6.91 8.21
C ASP A 59 -25.95 7.38 8.54
N HIS A 60 -25.33 8.02 7.57
CA HIS A 60 -24.05 8.66 7.76
C HIS A 60 -24.18 9.60 8.96
N GLN A 61 -23.64 9.21 10.11
CA GLN A 61 -23.43 10.16 11.17
C GLN A 61 -22.66 11.33 10.55
N GLU A 62 -23.34 12.44 10.39
CA GLU A 62 -22.74 13.70 9.98
C GLU A 62 -21.54 13.94 10.89
N ASN A 63 -20.39 13.79 10.29
CA ASN A 63 -19.13 14.03 10.90
C ASN A 63 -19.08 15.52 11.22
N THR A 64 -18.92 15.85 12.50
CA THR A 64 -18.59 17.18 12.98
C THR A 64 -17.63 17.84 12.02
N GLU A 65 -17.97 19.02 11.52
CA GLU A 65 -17.27 19.82 10.52
C GLU A 65 -15.75 19.80 10.74
N GLN A 66 -15.06 18.92 10.02
CA GLN A 66 -13.64 19.12 9.83
C GLN A 66 -13.47 20.37 8.97
N PRO A 67 -12.52 21.27 9.31
CA PRO A 67 -12.28 22.48 8.53
C PRO A 67 -12.10 22.05 7.07
N ARG A 68 -12.81 22.69 6.15
CA ARG A 68 -12.75 22.41 4.70
C ARG A 68 -11.28 22.50 4.29
N ARG A 69 -10.67 21.35 4.05
CA ARG A 69 -9.30 21.28 3.57
C ARG A 69 -9.25 21.90 2.19
N THR A 70 -8.57 23.02 2.06
CA THR A 70 -8.33 23.71 0.79
C THR A 70 -7.20 23.02 0.03
N GLY A 71 -7.17 23.11 -1.28
CA GLY A 71 -6.17 22.48 -2.13
C GLY A 71 -6.69 21.31 -2.95
N GLN A 72 -5.91 20.87 -3.90
CA GLN A 72 -6.22 19.75 -4.80
C GLN A 72 -5.28 18.58 -4.52
N ASN A 73 -5.82 17.37 -4.60
CA ASN A 73 -5.02 16.16 -4.57
C ASN A 73 -4.16 16.10 -5.85
N PHE A 74 -2.88 15.78 -5.65
CA PHE A 74 -1.92 15.64 -6.73
C PHE A 74 -2.29 14.46 -7.64
N ARG A 75 -1.99 14.59 -8.93
CA ARG A 75 -2.16 13.51 -9.91
C ARG A 75 -0.84 13.19 -10.56
N ILE A 76 -0.46 11.93 -10.51
CA ILE A 76 0.74 11.41 -11.17
C ILE A 76 0.41 11.17 -12.64
N THR A 77 1.17 11.81 -13.51
CA THR A 77 1.09 11.63 -14.97
C THR A 77 2.38 11.09 -15.57
N ASP A 78 3.46 11.07 -14.79
CA ASP A 78 4.77 10.57 -15.20
C ASP A 78 4.89 9.06 -14.95
N ASP A 79 4.93 8.28 -16.02
CA ASP A 79 5.08 6.82 -15.95
C ASP A 79 6.49 6.36 -15.52
N HIS A 80 7.46 7.29 -15.51
CA HIS A 80 8.85 7.07 -15.11
C HIS A 80 9.17 7.64 -13.73
N LEU A 81 8.15 8.02 -12.96
CA LEU A 81 8.32 8.55 -11.63
C LEU A 81 9.10 7.56 -10.74
N GLY A 82 10.13 8.06 -10.07
CA GLY A 82 10.99 7.26 -9.19
C GLY A 82 12.10 6.49 -9.89
N GLU A 83 12.22 6.56 -11.22
CA GLU A 83 13.37 6.02 -11.96
C GLU A 83 14.60 6.92 -11.80
N GLY A 84 15.77 6.31 -11.80
CA GLY A 84 17.05 7.01 -11.73
C GLY A 84 18.07 6.33 -10.83
N GLY A 85 19.32 6.77 -10.93
CA GLY A 85 20.39 6.25 -10.08
C GLY A 85 20.33 6.78 -8.64
N PRO A 86 21.12 6.19 -7.71
CA PRO A 86 21.08 6.54 -6.30
C PRO A 86 21.29 8.02 -6.00
N ARG A 87 22.16 8.68 -6.73
CA ARG A 87 22.44 10.12 -6.56
C ARG A 87 21.26 11.00 -6.93
N LEU A 88 20.56 10.68 -8.03
CA LEU A 88 19.35 11.41 -8.43
C LEU A 88 18.23 11.23 -7.41
N LYS A 89 18.02 10.02 -6.93
CA LYS A 89 17.04 9.72 -5.87
C LYS A 89 17.34 10.47 -4.59
N TYR A 90 18.60 10.48 -4.18
CA TYR A 90 19.05 11.24 -3.01
C TYR A 90 18.73 12.74 -3.17
N GLN A 91 19.12 13.36 -4.29
CA GLN A 91 18.87 14.78 -4.54
C GLN A 91 17.38 15.12 -4.58
N ALA A 92 16.57 14.27 -5.20
CA ALA A 92 15.12 14.45 -5.21
C ALA A 92 14.54 14.40 -3.78
N ASN A 93 15.00 13.47 -2.95
CA ASN A 93 14.57 13.36 -1.56
C ASN A 93 14.95 14.62 -0.76
N ILE A 94 16.19 15.09 -0.87
CA ILE A 94 16.67 16.28 -0.16
C ILE A 94 15.88 17.53 -0.58
N THR A 95 15.65 17.69 -1.87
CA THR A 95 14.86 18.82 -2.39
C THR A 95 13.44 18.80 -1.84
N ALA A 96 12.79 17.62 -1.84
CA ALA A 96 11.45 17.47 -1.30
C ALA A 96 11.39 17.74 0.22
N ILE A 97 12.36 17.26 0.98
CA ILE A 97 12.41 17.48 2.45
C ILE A 97 12.61 18.96 2.78
N ARG A 98 13.50 19.64 2.07
CA ARG A 98 13.72 21.08 2.28
C ARG A 98 12.44 21.87 2.01
N LEU A 99 11.78 21.59 0.89
CA LEU A 99 10.51 22.22 0.54
C LEU A 99 9.43 21.93 1.59
N LEU A 100 9.32 20.68 2.05
CA LEU A 100 8.39 20.31 3.11
C LEU A 100 8.60 21.18 4.37
N LYS A 101 9.85 21.27 4.83
CA LYS A 101 10.18 22.05 6.03
C LYS A 101 9.93 23.56 5.87
N GLU A 102 10.17 24.10 4.68
CA GLU A 102 9.84 25.50 4.35
C GLU A 102 8.32 25.74 4.40
N LEU A 103 7.53 24.84 3.79
CA LEU A 103 6.06 24.94 3.81
C LEU A 103 5.50 24.82 5.23
N GLU A 104 6.03 23.90 6.03
CA GLU A 104 5.61 23.74 7.43
C GLU A 104 5.97 24.95 8.28
N ALA A 105 7.18 25.50 8.15
CA ALA A 105 7.60 26.70 8.86
C ALA A 105 6.74 27.92 8.51
N ALA A 106 6.28 28.01 7.25
CA ALA A 106 5.40 29.08 6.79
C ALA A 106 3.91 28.82 7.08
N GLY A 107 3.54 27.63 7.55
CA GLY A 107 2.15 27.22 7.73
C GLY A 107 1.36 27.18 6.42
N GLN A 108 2.02 26.85 5.32
CA GLN A 108 1.46 26.89 3.96
C GLN A 108 1.20 25.48 3.43
N GLN A 109 0.20 25.39 2.55
CA GLN A 109 -0.01 24.23 1.70
C GLN A 109 0.78 24.35 0.42
N ALA A 110 1.21 23.20 -0.13
CA ALA A 110 1.93 23.15 -1.38
C ALA A 110 1.06 23.62 -2.55
N SER A 111 1.62 24.49 -3.40
CA SER A 111 1.05 24.79 -4.73
C SER A 111 1.16 23.58 -5.66
N PRO A 112 0.46 23.55 -6.81
CA PRO A 112 0.61 22.47 -7.79
C PRO A 112 2.06 22.24 -8.23
N GLU A 113 2.84 23.31 -8.43
CA GLU A 113 4.26 23.24 -8.78
C GLU A 113 5.11 22.66 -7.65
N GLN A 114 4.80 23.01 -6.41
CA GLN A 114 5.46 22.49 -5.22
C GLN A 114 5.08 21.01 -4.97
N GLN A 115 3.83 20.64 -5.25
CA GLN A 115 3.41 19.24 -5.22
C GLN A 115 4.20 18.40 -6.23
N GLU A 116 4.49 18.93 -7.42
CA GLU A 116 5.33 18.24 -8.41
C GLU A 116 6.72 17.95 -7.84
N VAL A 117 7.33 18.90 -7.14
CA VAL A 117 8.63 18.69 -6.47
C VAL A 117 8.52 17.65 -5.36
N LEU A 118 7.51 17.75 -4.49
CA LEU A 118 7.29 16.81 -3.40
C LEU A 118 7.02 15.38 -3.90
N SER A 119 6.36 15.23 -5.03
CA SER A 119 6.04 13.93 -5.64
C SER A 119 7.28 13.13 -6.06
N ARG A 120 8.43 13.81 -6.19
CA ARG A 120 9.71 13.20 -6.55
C ARG A 120 10.41 12.51 -5.38
N TYR A 121 9.90 12.66 -4.17
CA TYR A 121 10.39 11.91 -3.02
C TYR A 121 10.10 10.42 -3.19
N VAL A 122 11.14 9.60 -3.14
CA VAL A 122 11.04 8.14 -3.36
C VAL A 122 11.40 7.32 -2.12
N GLY A 123 11.73 7.97 -1.01
CA GLY A 123 12.21 7.28 0.19
C GLY A 123 13.66 6.82 0.07
N TRP A 124 14.08 5.96 0.97
CA TRP A 124 15.49 5.63 1.18
C TRP A 124 15.83 4.19 0.81
N GLY A 125 14.92 3.44 0.23
CA GLY A 125 15.19 2.09 -0.26
C GLY A 125 16.36 2.07 -1.26
N GLY A 126 17.36 1.24 -0.98
CA GLY A 126 18.58 1.16 -1.80
C GLY A 126 19.58 2.31 -1.60
N LEU A 127 19.36 3.22 -0.63
CA LEU A 127 20.24 4.35 -0.33
C LEU A 127 20.97 4.20 1.03
N SER A 128 21.24 2.98 1.46
CA SER A 128 21.91 2.71 2.74
C SER A 128 23.28 3.37 2.86
N ASP A 129 24.01 3.53 1.76
CA ASP A 129 25.34 4.16 1.75
C ASP A 129 25.32 5.63 2.19
N ALA A 130 24.20 6.36 1.99
CA ALA A 130 24.04 7.71 2.46
C ALA A 130 23.93 7.82 4.00
N PHE A 131 23.64 6.71 4.68
CA PHE A 131 23.53 6.61 6.13
C PHE A 131 24.74 5.91 6.79
N ASP A 132 25.75 5.57 6.02
CA ASP A 132 26.95 4.90 6.49
C ASP A 132 28.12 5.89 6.66
N PRO A 133 28.58 6.16 7.89
CA PRO A 133 29.70 7.07 8.12
C PRO A 133 31.03 6.56 7.54
N GLU A 134 31.14 5.25 7.26
CA GLU A 134 32.35 4.61 6.75
C GLU A 134 32.41 4.62 5.20
N LYS A 135 31.51 5.31 4.52
CA LYS A 135 31.46 5.44 3.07
C LYS A 135 32.00 6.79 2.60
N PRO A 136 33.29 6.93 2.25
CA PRO A 136 33.87 8.22 1.86
C PRO A 136 33.17 8.87 0.68
N ALA A 137 32.68 8.06 -0.29
CA ALA A 137 31.97 8.54 -1.46
C ALA A 137 30.62 9.20 -1.13
N TRP A 138 30.09 9.00 0.08
CA TRP A 138 28.81 9.53 0.55
C TRP A 138 28.97 10.45 1.80
N ALA A 139 30.21 10.85 2.13
CA ALA A 139 30.48 11.60 3.35
C ALA A 139 29.73 12.95 3.41
N SER A 140 29.64 13.67 2.29
CA SER A 140 28.91 14.93 2.23
C SER A 140 27.40 14.75 2.39
N GLU A 141 26.85 13.73 1.78
CA GLU A 141 25.43 13.38 1.88
C GLU A 141 25.07 12.90 3.30
N TYR A 142 25.95 12.11 3.91
CA TYR A 142 25.79 11.70 5.31
C TYR A 142 25.71 12.92 6.24
N ALA A 143 26.64 13.86 6.10
CA ALA A 143 26.66 15.10 6.89
C ALA A 143 25.40 15.94 6.65
N GLN A 144 24.98 16.08 5.40
CA GLN A 144 23.78 16.83 5.02
C GLN A 144 22.51 16.21 5.61
N LEU A 145 22.38 14.89 5.64
CA LEU A 145 21.24 14.20 6.26
C LEU A 145 21.18 14.45 7.77
N LYS A 146 22.33 14.39 8.44
CA LYS A 146 22.43 14.67 9.88
C LYS A 146 22.04 16.10 10.25
N GLU A 147 22.31 17.07 9.37
CA GLU A 147 21.94 18.47 9.56
C GLU A 147 20.46 18.72 9.26
N LEU A 148 19.94 18.09 8.19
CA LEU A 148 18.60 18.34 7.67
C LEU A 148 17.49 17.67 8.50
N LEU A 149 17.75 16.44 8.96
CA LEU A 149 16.77 15.60 9.65
C LEU A 149 16.90 15.73 11.17
N THR A 150 15.75 15.71 11.87
CA THR A 150 15.77 15.49 13.32
C THR A 150 16.31 14.10 13.66
N PRO A 151 16.76 13.82 14.90
CA PRO A 151 17.20 12.49 15.28
C PRO A 151 16.15 11.40 15.01
N GLU A 152 14.87 11.68 15.23
CA GLU A 152 13.74 10.77 14.98
C GLU A 152 13.52 10.54 13.49
N GLU A 153 13.52 11.61 12.69
CA GLU A 153 13.41 11.54 11.23
C GLU A 153 14.59 10.75 10.63
N TYR A 154 15.80 11.00 11.13
CA TYR A 154 16.99 10.29 10.68
C TYR A 154 16.93 8.79 11.02
N ALA A 155 16.51 8.43 12.24
CA ALA A 155 16.38 7.04 12.65
C ALA A 155 15.33 6.30 11.80
N ALA A 156 14.16 6.94 11.54
CA ALA A 156 13.12 6.40 10.69
C ALA A 156 13.62 6.19 9.24
N ALA A 157 14.29 7.20 8.67
CA ALA A 157 14.85 7.15 7.32
C ALA A 157 15.88 6.02 7.18
N ARG A 158 16.81 5.92 8.13
CA ARG A 158 17.84 4.87 8.15
C ARG A 158 17.23 3.47 8.24
N SER A 159 16.24 3.26 9.10
CA SER A 159 15.58 1.96 9.23
C SER A 159 14.81 1.56 7.97
N SER A 160 14.34 2.50 7.19
CA SER A 160 13.59 2.26 5.95
C SER A 160 14.46 1.84 4.77
N THR A 161 15.78 2.00 4.84
CA THR A 161 16.71 1.71 3.72
C THR A 161 16.65 0.27 3.22
N LEU A 162 16.27 -0.67 4.07
CA LEU A 162 16.17 -2.10 3.76
C LEU A 162 14.76 -2.54 3.38
N ASN A 163 13.73 -1.79 3.78
CA ASN A 163 12.34 -2.25 3.75
C ASN A 163 11.40 -1.35 2.94
N ALA A 164 11.85 -0.18 2.47
CA ALA A 164 11.04 0.72 1.68
C ALA A 164 11.12 0.33 0.19
N HIS A 165 10.02 -0.17 -0.33
CA HIS A 165 9.91 -0.55 -1.74
C HIS A 165 8.95 0.41 -2.44
N TYR A 166 9.49 1.24 -3.34
CA TYR A 166 8.72 2.09 -4.21
C TYR A 166 7.97 1.23 -5.24
N THR A 167 6.66 1.40 -5.32
CA THR A 167 5.83 0.65 -6.28
C THR A 167 5.79 1.37 -7.62
N SER A 168 6.13 0.66 -8.70
CA SER A 168 6.13 1.26 -10.03
C SER A 168 4.72 1.62 -10.50
N PRO A 169 4.56 2.68 -11.33
CA PRO A 169 3.28 3.06 -11.92
C PRO A 169 2.58 1.91 -12.64
N MET A 170 3.33 1.05 -13.31
CA MET A 170 2.78 -0.12 -14.01
C MET A 170 2.05 -1.08 -13.07
N VAL A 171 2.66 -1.41 -11.92
CA VAL A 171 2.05 -2.29 -10.91
C VAL A 171 0.80 -1.66 -10.33
N ILE A 172 0.84 -0.36 -10.00
CA ILE A 172 -0.32 0.36 -9.47
C ILE A 172 -1.48 0.35 -10.46
N LYS A 173 -1.22 0.65 -11.75
CA LYS A 173 -2.25 0.60 -12.81
C LYS A 173 -2.87 -0.78 -12.93
N ALA A 174 -2.05 -1.84 -12.94
CA ALA A 174 -2.54 -3.21 -13.04
C ALA A 174 -3.46 -3.60 -11.86
N ILE A 175 -3.15 -3.15 -10.64
CA ILE A 175 -3.99 -3.39 -9.47
C ILE A 175 -5.33 -2.65 -9.61
N TYR A 176 -5.32 -1.38 -10.00
CA TYR A 176 -6.56 -0.63 -10.22
C TYR A 176 -7.41 -1.22 -11.34
N ASP A 177 -6.81 -1.71 -12.41
CA ASP A 177 -7.52 -2.39 -13.49
C ASP A 177 -8.21 -3.66 -12.99
N ALA A 178 -7.52 -4.47 -12.18
CA ALA A 178 -8.09 -5.67 -11.57
C ALA A 178 -9.28 -5.31 -10.66
N VAL A 179 -9.11 -4.33 -9.77
CA VAL A 179 -10.16 -3.87 -8.85
C VAL A 179 -11.36 -3.29 -9.62
N GLY A 180 -11.10 -2.53 -10.70
CA GLY A 180 -12.13 -1.99 -11.55
C GLY A 180 -12.94 -3.05 -12.30
N ARG A 181 -12.29 -4.15 -12.73
CA ARG A 181 -12.98 -5.31 -13.34
C ARG A 181 -13.85 -6.07 -12.36
N MET A 182 -13.56 -6.00 -11.06
CA MET A 182 -14.42 -6.52 -9.99
C MET A 182 -15.64 -5.64 -9.70
N GLY A 183 -15.81 -4.52 -10.43
CA GLY A 183 -16.96 -3.63 -10.31
C GLY A 183 -16.80 -2.51 -9.28
N PHE A 184 -15.61 -2.32 -8.68
CA PHE A 184 -15.39 -1.20 -7.78
C PHE A 184 -15.35 0.13 -8.56
N GLU A 185 -16.14 1.10 -8.14
CA GLU A 185 -16.20 2.45 -8.71
C GLU A 185 -15.86 3.52 -7.67
N THR A 186 -16.64 3.61 -6.61
CA THR A 186 -16.44 4.62 -5.56
C THR A 186 -16.70 4.03 -4.18
N GLY A 187 -16.02 4.59 -3.18
CA GLY A 187 -16.20 4.20 -1.79
C GLY A 187 -15.11 4.77 -0.90
N ASN A 188 -15.00 4.20 0.29
CA ASN A 188 -13.91 4.51 1.22
C ASN A 188 -12.70 3.62 0.90
N ILE A 189 -11.60 4.24 0.52
CA ILE A 189 -10.35 3.55 0.15
C ILE A 189 -9.31 3.74 1.25
N LEU A 190 -8.74 2.63 1.72
CA LEU A 190 -7.63 2.62 2.66
C LEU A 190 -6.32 2.25 1.95
N GLU A 191 -5.27 3.03 2.18
CA GLU A 191 -3.89 2.64 1.92
C GLU A 191 -3.12 2.58 3.26
N PRO A 192 -2.90 1.37 3.83
CA PRO A 192 -2.43 1.23 5.21
C PRO A 192 -0.92 1.40 5.40
N SER A 193 -0.17 1.52 4.31
CA SER A 193 1.28 1.77 4.28
C SER A 193 1.58 2.59 3.04
N MET A 194 1.19 3.88 3.08
CA MET A 194 1.01 4.65 1.85
C MET A 194 2.29 5.28 1.30
N GLY A 195 3.38 5.35 2.06
CA GLY A 195 4.53 6.13 1.66
C GLY A 195 4.13 7.58 1.42
N VAL A 196 4.47 8.11 0.26
CA VAL A 196 4.00 9.44 -0.17
C VAL A 196 2.68 9.39 -0.96
N GLY A 197 2.04 8.22 -1.09
CA GLY A 197 0.69 8.09 -1.63
C GLY A 197 0.59 7.94 -3.14
N ASN A 198 1.48 7.18 -3.77
CA ASN A 198 1.45 6.99 -5.21
C ASN A 198 0.17 6.29 -5.70
N PHE A 199 -0.43 5.41 -4.91
CA PHE A 199 -1.74 4.85 -5.22
C PHE A 199 -2.83 5.92 -5.29
N PHE A 200 -2.82 6.90 -4.38
CA PHE A 200 -3.75 8.03 -4.45
C PHE A 200 -3.49 8.93 -5.65
N GLY A 201 -2.22 9.16 -5.97
CA GLY A 201 -1.83 9.95 -7.14
C GLY A 201 -2.23 9.33 -8.47
N MET A 202 -2.37 8.01 -8.52
CA MET A 202 -2.75 7.24 -9.70
C MET A 202 -4.19 6.74 -9.67
N LEU A 203 -5.00 7.24 -8.76
CA LEU A 203 -6.42 6.89 -8.66
C LEU A 203 -7.13 7.08 -10.01
N PRO A 204 -7.79 6.05 -10.57
CA PRO A 204 -8.51 6.17 -11.83
C PRO A 204 -9.62 7.22 -11.78
N GLU A 205 -9.90 7.83 -12.92
CA GLU A 205 -10.92 8.88 -13.04
C GLU A 205 -12.29 8.44 -12.50
N LYS A 206 -12.72 7.23 -12.83
CA LYS A 206 -13.99 6.67 -12.36
C LYS A 206 -14.07 6.47 -10.84
N MET A 207 -12.92 6.46 -10.14
CA MET A 207 -12.83 6.31 -8.68
C MET A 207 -12.64 7.65 -7.95
N ARG A 208 -12.59 8.78 -8.64
CA ARG A 208 -12.25 10.11 -8.07
C ARG A 208 -13.17 10.59 -6.96
N ASN A 209 -14.40 10.15 -6.94
CA ASN A 209 -15.36 10.54 -5.90
C ASN A 209 -15.21 9.71 -4.62
N SER A 210 -14.22 8.80 -4.58
CA SER A 210 -13.91 8.02 -3.40
C SER A 210 -13.32 8.90 -2.29
N ARG A 211 -13.54 8.50 -1.04
CA ARG A 211 -12.89 9.08 0.13
C ARG A 211 -11.61 8.31 0.41
N LEU A 212 -10.51 9.03 0.57
CA LEU A 212 -9.18 8.46 0.71
C LEU A 212 -8.70 8.53 2.16
N TYR A 213 -8.23 7.40 2.66
CA TYR A 213 -7.69 7.24 4.01
C TYR A 213 -6.31 6.57 3.89
N GLY A 214 -5.30 7.21 4.44
CA GLY A 214 -3.93 6.71 4.40
C GLY A 214 -3.31 6.61 5.78
N VAL A 215 -2.41 5.66 5.93
CA VAL A 215 -1.58 5.49 7.13
C VAL A 215 -0.13 5.39 6.68
N GLU A 216 0.76 6.15 7.30
CA GLU A 216 2.20 6.09 7.04
C GLU A 216 3.00 6.22 8.34
N LEU A 217 3.85 5.24 8.59
CA LEU A 217 4.69 5.18 9.78
C LEU A 217 5.82 6.21 9.74
N ASP A 218 6.46 6.39 8.57
CA ASP A 218 7.56 7.34 8.41
C ASP A 218 7.04 8.78 8.46
N PRO A 219 7.52 9.60 9.42
CA PRO A 219 6.97 10.94 9.62
C PRO A 219 7.21 11.87 8.43
N VAL A 220 8.34 11.76 7.74
CA VAL A 220 8.63 12.60 6.57
C VAL A 220 7.73 12.23 5.40
N SER A 221 7.64 10.94 5.06
CA SER A 221 6.76 10.44 4.00
C SER A 221 5.30 10.81 4.26
N GLY A 222 4.81 10.62 5.48
CA GLY A 222 3.43 10.94 5.85
C GLY A 222 3.11 12.44 5.76
N ARG A 223 4.04 13.30 6.15
CA ARG A 223 3.87 14.76 6.04
C ARG A 223 3.92 15.23 4.58
N ILE A 224 4.78 14.65 3.75
CA ILE A 224 4.78 14.88 2.31
C ILE A 224 3.43 14.46 1.71
N ALA A 225 2.92 13.28 2.07
CA ALA A 225 1.63 12.79 1.61
C ALA A 225 0.48 13.74 1.94
N LYS A 226 0.48 14.35 3.14
CA LYS A 226 -0.51 15.37 3.52
C LYS A 226 -0.47 16.61 2.63
N GLN A 227 0.71 17.01 2.15
CA GLN A 227 0.84 18.11 1.19
C GLN A 227 0.38 17.72 -0.23
N LEU A 228 0.61 16.48 -0.63
CA LEU A 228 0.22 15.98 -1.95
C LEU A 228 -1.29 15.69 -2.02
N TYR A 229 -1.88 15.20 -0.93
CA TYR A 229 -3.29 14.78 -0.90
C TYR A 229 -4.05 15.48 0.23
N PRO A 230 -4.24 16.80 0.13
CA PRO A 230 -4.87 17.59 1.20
C PRO A 230 -6.33 17.19 1.47
N LYS A 231 -7.01 16.54 0.52
CA LYS A 231 -8.38 16.05 0.68
C LYS A 231 -8.47 14.65 1.30
N ALA A 232 -7.35 13.93 1.43
CA ALA A 232 -7.31 12.63 2.07
C ALA A 232 -7.21 12.76 3.60
N ASP A 233 -7.72 11.75 4.29
CA ASP A 233 -7.51 11.59 5.74
C ASP A 233 -6.26 10.74 5.97
N ILE A 234 -5.16 11.37 6.38
CA ILE A 234 -3.86 10.72 6.52
C ILE A 234 -3.42 10.72 7.97
N THR A 235 -3.19 9.52 8.50
CA THR A 235 -2.62 9.28 9.82
C THR A 235 -1.11 9.05 9.68
N VAL A 236 -0.30 9.88 10.33
CA VAL A 236 1.14 9.67 10.46
C VAL A 236 1.38 8.87 11.73
N GLY A 237 1.66 7.59 11.57
CA GLY A 237 1.82 6.64 12.67
C GLY A 237 1.72 5.20 12.17
N GLY A 238 1.82 4.24 13.09
CA GLY A 238 1.73 2.83 12.75
C GLY A 238 0.28 2.39 12.48
N PHE A 239 0.14 1.36 11.65
CA PHE A 239 -1.17 0.78 11.34
C PHE A 239 -1.87 0.22 12.59
N GLU A 240 -1.11 -0.20 13.60
CA GLU A 240 -1.61 -0.65 14.90
C GLU A 240 -2.38 0.41 15.68
N THR A 241 -2.19 1.68 15.38
CA THR A 241 -2.88 2.79 16.04
C THR A 241 -4.30 3.02 15.52
N THR A 242 -4.68 2.37 14.42
CA THR A 242 -5.99 2.50 13.79
C THR A 242 -6.94 1.40 14.28
N ASP A 243 -8.24 1.71 14.38
CA ASP A 243 -9.23 0.81 14.97
C ASP A 243 -10.58 0.76 14.24
N ARG A 244 -10.68 1.34 13.04
CA ARG A 244 -11.91 1.27 12.23
C ARG A 244 -12.28 -0.18 11.94
N ARG A 245 -13.59 -0.45 11.88
CA ARG A 245 -14.14 -1.78 11.55
C ARG A 245 -15.25 -1.63 10.54
N ASP A 246 -15.33 -2.58 9.59
CA ASP A 246 -16.41 -2.65 8.60
C ASP A 246 -16.64 -1.33 7.86
N PHE A 247 -15.58 -0.57 7.63
CA PHE A 247 -15.65 0.81 7.18
C PHE A 247 -15.21 1.01 5.72
N PHE A 248 -14.14 0.34 5.31
CA PHE A 248 -13.58 0.56 3.97
C PHE A 248 -14.24 -0.36 2.94
N ASP A 249 -14.43 0.17 1.74
CA ASP A 249 -14.88 -0.59 0.57
C ASP A 249 -13.69 -1.28 -0.12
N LEU A 250 -12.53 -0.64 -0.07
CA LEU A 250 -11.29 -1.12 -0.67
C LEU A 250 -10.11 -0.80 0.26
N ALA A 251 -9.27 -1.79 0.52
CA ALA A 251 -7.93 -1.59 1.04
C ALA A 251 -6.92 -1.97 -0.05
N ILE A 252 -6.04 -1.05 -0.39
CA ILE A 252 -5.11 -1.18 -1.53
C ILE A 252 -3.74 -0.68 -1.11
N GLY A 253 -2.68 -1.24 -1.67
CA GLY A 253 -1.34 -0.75 -1.42
C GLY A 253 -0.25 -1.80 -1.50
N ASN A 254 0.97 -1.36 -1.24
CA ASN A 254 2.14 -2.20 -1.08
C ASN A 254 2.49 -2.26 0.41
N VAL A 255 2.19 -3.39 1.07
CA VAL A 255 2.41 -3.55 2.50
C VAL A 255 3.88 -3.82 2.82
N PRO A 256 4.37 -3.47 4.02
CA PRO A 256 5.75 -3.79 4.40
C PRO A 256 5.97 -5.29 4.49
N PHE A 257 7.19 -5.73 4.12
CA PHE A 257 7.59 -7.13 4.14
C PHE A 257 8.64 -7.36 5.23
N GLY A 258 8.62 -8.53 5.83
CA GLY A 258 9.67 -8.89 6.77
C GLY A 258 9.28 -10.06 7.69
N GLN A 259 10.30 -10.62 8.36
CA GLN A 259 10.13 -11.68 9.35
C GLN A 259 10.06 -11.10 10.77
N TYR A 260 9.43 -9.96 10.93
CA TYR A 260 9.18 -9.33 12.22
C TYR A 260 7.70 -9.05 12.40
N GLN A 261 7.32 -8.78 13.63
CA GLN A 261 5.92 -8.62 14.04
C GLN A 261 5.64 -7.20 14.47
N VAL A 262 4.39 -6.79 14.33
CA VAL A 262 3.86 -5.55 14.87
C VAL A 262 3.20 -5.84 16.21
N ASN A 263 3.44 -5.00 17.21
CA ASN A 263 2.77 -5.11 18.50
C ASN A 263 1.39 -4.44 18.41
N ASP A 264 0.39 -5.24 18.13
CA ASP A 264 -1.03 -4.86 18.17
C ASP A 264 -1.78 -5.88 19.04
N LYS A 265 -2.29 -5.42 20.18
CA LYS A 265 -2.93 -6.29 21.18
C LYS A 265 -4.04 -7.18 20.61
N ALA A 266 -4.80 -6.68 19.63
CA ALA A 266 -5.88 -7.41 19.00
C ALA A 266 -5.38 -8.57 18.12
N TYR A 267 -4.15 -8.49 17.61
CA TYR A 267 -3.57 -9.42 16.63
C TYR A 267 -2.36 -10.20 17.14
N ASN A 268 -1.80 -9.85 18.30
CA ASN A 268 -0.60 -10.49 18.84
C ASN A 268 -0.73 -12.02 18.96
N LYS A 269 -1.94 -12.53 19.23
CA LYS A 269 -2.22 -13.97 19.32
C LYS A 269 -1.98 -14.74 18.02
N LEU A 270 -2.06 -14.05 16.87
CA LEU A 270 -1.85 -14.66 15.56
C LEU A 270 -0.39 -14.98 15.30
N ASN A 271 0.51 -14.26 15.96
CA ASN A 271 1.96 -14.40 15.77
C ASN A 271 2.40 -14.26 14.30
N PHE A 272 1.71 -13.41 13.55
CA PHE A 272 1.94 -13.21 12.12
C PHE A 272 3.10 -12.25 11.85
N ASN A 273 3.87 -12.55 10.81
CA ASN A 273 4.80 -11.58 10.24
C ASN A 273 4.05 -10.33 9.73
N ILE A 274 4.75 -9.20 9.67
CA ILE A 274 4.16 -7.90 9.36
C ILE A 274 3.27 -7.91 8.11
N HIS A 275 3.69 -8.51 7.00
CA HIS A 275 2.90 -8.56 5.77
C HIS A 275 1.58 -9.32 5.95
N ASN A 276 1.56 -10.38 6.74
CA ASN A 276 0.35 -11.15 7.04
C ASN A 276 -0.55 -10.46 8.07
N TYR A 277 0.05 -9.75 9.03
CA TYR A 277 -0.68 -8.89 9.96
C TYR A 277 -1.48 -7.81 9.23
N PHE A 278 -0.90 -7.18 8.20
CA PHE A 278 -1.61 -6.18 7.40
C PHE A 278 -2.87 -6.75 6.74
N PHE A 279 -2.82 -7.98 6.20
CA PHE A 279 -4.01 -8.64 5.69
C PHE A 279 -5.06 -8.89 6.79
N ALA A 280 -4.64 -9.45 7.91
CA ALA A 280 -5.55 -9.78 9.01
C ALA A 280 -6.30 -8.54 9.51
N LYS A 281 -5.59 -7.43 9.70
CA LYS A 281 -6.19 -6.17 10.16
C LYS A 281 -7.02 -5.50 9.09
N ALA A 282 -6.54 -5.43 7.85
CA ALA A 282 -7.27 -4.83 6.74
C ALA A 282 -8.61 -5.55 6.50
N LEU A 283 -8.65 -6.89 6.58
CA LEU A 283 -9.90 -7.65 6.47
C LEU A 283 -10.93 -7.29 7.55
N ASN A 284 -10.50 -6.95 8.76
CA ASN A 284 -11.40 -6.48 9.80
C ASN A 284 -11.86 -5.03 9.59
N GLN A 285 -11.06 -4.22 8.92
CA GLN A 285 -11.39 -2.82 8.65
C GLN A 285 -12.23 -2.64 7.39
N VAL A 286 -12.10 -3.56 6.43
CA VAL A 286 -12.94 -3.60 5.22
C VAL A 286 -14.30 -4.18 5.58
N ARG A 287 -15.37 -3.57 5.08
CA ARG A 287 -16.73 -4.06 5.25
C ARG A 287 -16.95 -5.40 4.55
N PRO A 288 -17.98 -6.19 4.93
CA PRO A 288 -18.42 -7.34 4.15
C PRO A 288 -18.71 -6.95 2.69
N GLY A 289 -18.22 -7.77 1.74
CA GLY A 289 -18.29 -7.48 0.31
C GLY A 289 -17.26 -6.47 -0.21
N GLY A 290 -16.45 -5.87 0.67
CA GLY A 290 -15.32 -5.05 0.27
C GLY A 290 -14.11 -5.89 -0.18
N VAL A 291 -13.10 -5.23 -0.72
CA VAL A 291 -11.92 -5.87 -1.33
C VAL A 291 -10.62 -5.44 -0.65
N VAL A 292 -9.70 -6.38 -0.46
CA VAL A 292 -8.31 -6.12 -0.07
C VAL A 292 -7.41 -6.51 -1.24
N ALA A 293 -6.64 -5.56 -1.75
CA ALA A 293 -5.76 -5.71 -2.91
C ALA A 293 -4.34 -5.24 -2.56
N PHE A 294 -3.48 -6.13 -2.11
CA PHE A 294 -2.13 -5.80 -1.64
C PHE A 294 -1.03 -6.41 -2.49
N VAL A 295 0.02 -5.64 -2.72
CA VAL A 295 1.34 -6.19 -3.01
C VAL A 295 1.92 -6.68 -1.68
N THR A 296 2.40 -7.92 -1.67
CA THR A 296 2.88 -8.59 -0.46
C THR A 296 4.06 -9.50 -0.74
N SER A 297 4.67 -10.02 0.32
CA SER A 297 5.67 -11.07 0.21
C SER A 297 5.09 -12.34 -0.40
N ARG A 298 5.87 -13.04 -1.23
CA ARG A 298 5.50 -14.38 -1.73
C ARG A 298 5.12 -15.34 -0.60
N TYR A 299 5.71 -15.19 0.56
CA TYR A 299 5.44 -16.06 1.72
C TYR A 299 4.02 -15.98 2.26
N THR A 300 3.23 -14.96 1.88
CA THR A 300 1.80 -14.96 2.18
C THR A 300 1.11 -16.19 1.54
N MET A 301 1.48 -16.52 0.30
CA MET A 301 0.88 -17.63 -0.46
C MET A 301 1.73 -18.91 -0.46
N ASP A 302 3.06 -18.79 -0.46
CA ASP A 302 3.98 -19.91 -0.71
C ASP A 302 4.58 -20.52 0.57
N ALA A 303 4.29 -20.00 1.76
CA ALA A 303 4.79 -20.58 3.00
C ALA A 303 4.36 -22.05 3.13
N LYS A 304 5.27 -22.93 3.56
CA LYS A 304 4.98 -24.34 3.82
C LYS A 304 3.88 -24.50 4.88
N ASP A 305 3.93 -23.66 5.92
CA ASP A 305 2.89 -23.58 6.94
C ASP A 305 1.65 -22.89 6.36
N SER A 306 0.50 -23.54 6.46
CA SER A 306 -0.79 -23.06 5.95
C SER A 306 -1.57 -22.19 6.93
N THR A 307 -1.05 -21.90 8.13
CA THR A 307 -1.77 -21.20 9.20
C THR A 307 -2.35 -19.86 8.74
N VAL A 308 -1.54 -19.04 8.05
CA VAL A 308 -1.98 -17.74 7.53
C VAL A 308 -3.06 -17.92 6.47
N ARG A 309 -2.85 -18.81 5.49
CA ARG A 309 -3.82 -19.04 4.41
C ARG A 309 -5.16 -19.53 4.95
N ARG A 310 -5.15 -20.44 5.92
CA ARG A 310 -6.37 -20.91 6.59
C ARG A 310 -7.08 -19.78 7.32
N TYR A 311 -6.33 -18.95 8.04
CA TYR A 311 -6.89 -17.78 8.73
C TYR A 311 -7.59 -16.83 7.76
N LEU A 312 -6.95 -16.53 6.63
CA LEU A 312 -7.51 -15.66 5.60
C LEU A 312 -8.72 -16.28 4.92
N ALA A 313 -8.65 -17.58 4.56
CA ALA A 313 -9.74 -18.31 3.91
C ALA A 313 -11.02 -18.43 4.77
N GLN A 314 -10.89 -18.42 6.08
CA GLN A 314 -12.05 -18.38 6.99
C GLN A 314 -12.76 -17.01 7.01
N ARG A 315 -12.14 -15.95 6.49
CA ARG A 315 -12.61 -14.55 6.60
C ARG A 315 -12.85 -13.89 5.28
N ALA A 316 -12.29 -14.43 4.21
CA ALA A 316 -12.33 -13.83 2.88
C ALA A 316 -12.21 -14.89 1.80
N GLU A 317 -12.83 -14.62 0.67
CA GLU A 317 -12.64 -15.35 -0.57
C GLU A 317 -11.40 -14.83 -1.29
N LEU A 318 -10.54 -15.73 -1.78
CA LEU A 318 -9.40 -15.36 -2.62
C LEU A 318 -9.88 -15.14 -4.05
N LEU A 319 -9.94 -13.89 -4.49
CA LEU A 319 -10.39 -13.53 -5.84
C LEU A 319 -9.29 -13.68 -6.89
N GLY A 320 -8.04 -13.64 -6.50
CA GLY A 320 -6.90 -13.80 -7.39
C GLY A 320 -5.56 -13.54 -6.72
N ALA A 321 -4.51 -14.10 -7.31
CA ALA A 321 -3.14 -13.85 -6.93
C ALA A 321 -2.28 -13.76 -8.20
N ILE A 322 -1.43 -12.73 -8.27
CA ILE A 322 -0.53 -12.50 -9.40
C ILE A 322 0.90 -12.49 -8.85
N ARG A 323 1.74 -13.33 -9.44
CA ARG A 323 3.16 -13.34 -9.13
C ARG A 323 3.85 -12.26 -9.95
N LEU A 324 4.47 -11.31 -9.27
CA LEU A 324 5.26 -10.29 -9.94
C LEU A 324 6.63 -10.85 -10.34
N PRO A 325 7.22 -10.36 -11.46
CA PRO A 325 8.58 -10.73 -11.83
C PRO A 325 9.59 -10.30 -10.76
N ASN A 326 10.72 -11.03 -10.66
CA ASN A 326 11.76 -10.76 -9.66
C ASN A 326 12.35 -9.35 -9.75
N ASP A 327 12.30 -8.74 -10.93
CA ASP A 327 12.80 -7.40 -11.20
C ASP A 327 11.73 -6.30 -11.12
N ALA A 328 10.50 -6.63 -10.73
CA ALA A 328 9.39 -5.68 -10.64
C ALA A 328 9.71 -4.43 -9.78
N PHE A 329 10.60 -4.56 -8.82
CA PHE A 329 11.06 -3.49 -7.93
C PHE A 329 12.51 -3.04 -8.18
N LYS A 330 13.22 -3.69 -9.10
CA LYS A 330 14.67 -3.45 -9.31
C LYS A 330 14.98 -2.03 -9.78
N LYS A 331 14.18 -1.50 -10.69
CA LYS A 331 14.39 -0.14 -11.24
C LYS A 331 14.12 0.96 -10.23
N ASN A 332 13.21 0.72 -9.30
CA ASN A 332 12.68 1.74 -8.40
C ASN A 332 13.19 1.62 -6.96
N ALA A 333 13.55 0.43 -6.49
CA ALA A 333 13.97 0.21 -5.11
C ALA A 333 15.45 -0.22 -4.97
N GLY A 334 16.14 -0.52 -6.08
CA GLY A 334 17.52 -1.03 -6.03
C GLY A 334 17.67 -2.40 -5.37
N ALA A 335 16.57 -3.06 -5.00
CA ALA A 335 16.55 -4.35 -4.35
C ALA A 335 16.03 -5.44 -5.31
N GLU A 336 16.72 -6.57 -5.33
CA GLU A 336 16.16 -7.80 -5.91
C GLU A 336 15.19 -8.38 -4.89
N VAL A 337 13.91 -8.28 -5.18
CA VAL A 337 12.89 -9.02 -4.42
C VAL A 337 12.79 -10.38 -5.08
N VAL A 338 13.33 -11.39 -4.43
CA VAL A 338 13.16 -12.79 -4.87
C VAL A 338 11.70 -13.16 -4.69
N SER A 339 10.99 -13.30 -5.80
CA SER A 339 9.60 -13.76 -5.82
C SER A 339 9.49 -15.28 -5.64
#